data_fb95bfb45f60a45db757515bccc28101
#
_entry.id   fb95bfb45f60a45db757515bccc28101
#
_cell.length_a   1.000
_cell.length_b   1.000
_cell.length_c   1.000
_cell.angle_alpha   90.00
_cell.angle_beta   90.00
_cell.angle_gamma   90.00
#
_symmetry.space_group_name_H-M   'P 1'
#
loop_
_entity.id
_entity.type
_entity.pdbx_description
1 polymer ?
#
loop_
_entity_poly.entity_id
_entity_poly.type
_entity_poly.pdbx_seq_one_letter_code
_entity_poly.pdbx_strand_id
1 'polypeptide(L)'
;PNGKLDRKALPAPEVSVAQAGYSAPRNAVERTLAEIWQDLLGVEQVGLDDNFFSLGGDSIVSIQVVSRARQAGLQLSPRDLFQHQNIRSLALAAKAGAATAEQGPASGEVALAPVQRWFFEQSIPNRQHWNQSLLLQARQPLDGDRLGRALERLQAQHDALRLRFREERGAWHQAYAEQAGEPLWRRQAGSEEALLALCEEAQRSLDLEQGPLLRALLVDMADGSQRLLLVIHHLAVDGVSWRILL
;
A
#
# COMPACT_ATOMS: atom_id res chain seq x y z
N PRO A 1 37.74 -1.25 -5.55
CA PRO A 1 38.57 -0.08 -5.41
C PRO A 1 38.00 0.80 -4.28
N ASN A 2 38.78 1.28 -3.35
CA ASN A 2 38.45 2.09 -2.18
C ASN A 2 38.08 1.35 -0.88
N GLY A 3 38.37 0.05 -0.72
CA GLY A 3 38.17 -0.67 0.54
C GLY A 3 36.70 -0.82 0.99
N LYS A 4 35.72 -0.52 0.10
CA LYS A 4 34.30 -0.73 0.35
C LYS A 4 33.81 -2.00 -0.34
N LEU A 5 32.84 -2.69 0.29
CA LEU A 5 32.18 -3.85 -0.27
C LEU A 5 31.51 -3.50 -1.62
N ASP A 6 31.89 -4.17 -2.70
CA ASP A 6 31.22 -4.05 -3.99
C ASP A 6 29.98 -4.93 -4.02
N ARG A 7 28.83 -4.34 -3.68
CA ARG A 7 27.56 -5.04 -3.68
C ARG A 7 27.08 -5.48 -5.07
N LYS A 8 27.60 -4.85 -6.14
CA LYS A 8 27.22 -5.21 -7.52
C LYS A 8 27.98 -6.46 -8.00
N ALA A 9 29.14 -6.74 -7.40
CA ALA A 9 29.94 -7.93 -7.69
C ALA A 9 29.49 -9.17 -6.88
N LEU A 10 28.52 -9.04 -5.97
CA LEU A 10 27.99 -10.20 -5.26
C LEU A 10 27.24 -11.09 -6.27
N PRO A 11 27.49 -12.43 -6.25
CA PRO A 11 26.72 -13.35 -7.05
C PRO A 11 25.23 -13.25 -6.68
N ALA A 12 24.35 -13.45 -7.67
CA ALA A 12 22.92 -13.58 -7.38
C ALA A 12 22.71 -14.70 -6.34
N PRO A 13 21.80 -14.52 -5.36
CA PRO A 13 21.50 -15.59 -4.43
C PRO A 13 21.06 -16.82 -5.21
N GLU A 14 21.81 -17.91 -5.09
CA GLU A 14 21.33 -19.19 -5.58
C GLU A 14 20.24 -19.66 -4.63
N VAL A 15 18.99 -19.46 -5.01
CA VAL A 15 17.83 -20.07 -4.33
C VAL A 15 17.83 -21.55 -4.74
N SER A 16 18.81 -22.32 -4.25
CA SER A 16 18.72 -23.77 -4.28
C SER A 16 17.68 -24.17 -3.23
N VAL A 17 16.42 -24.26 -3.62
CA VAL A 17 15.42 -24.98 -2.84
C VAL A 17 15.86 -26.43 -2.89
N ALA A 18 16.65 -26.84 -1.90
CA ALA A 18 16.95 -28.25 -1.69
C ALA A 18 15.63 -28.93 -1.40
N GLN A 19 15.06 -29.60 -2.42
CA GLN A 19 13.89 -30.45 -2.31
C GLN A 19 14.24 -31.74 -1.53
N ALA A 20 14.62 -31.60 -0.28
CA ALA A 20 14.73 -32.72 0.63
C ALA A 20 13.32 -32.96 1.19
N GLY A 21 12.55 -33.86 0.49
CA GLY A 21 11.32 -34.39 1.02
C GLY A 21 10.06 -33.56 0.72
N TYR A 22 9.77 -33.30 -0.57
CA TYR A 22 8.47 -32.70 -0.92
C TYR A 22 7.30 -33.52 -0.36
N SER A 23 6.47 -32.87 0.42
CA SER A 23 5.20 -33.38 0.96
C SER A 23 4.06 -32.65 0.27
N ALA A 24 3.27 -33.34 -0.54
CA ALA A 24 2.14 -32.75 -1.25
C ALA A 24 1.01 -32.32 -0.29
N PRO A 25 0.28 -31.22 -0.61
CA PRO A 25 -0.93 -30.83 0.09
C PRO A 25 -2.00 -31.94 0.06
N ARG A 26 -2.60 -32.26 1.23
CA ARG A 26 -3.49 -33.41 1.43
C ARG A 26 -4.97 -33.07 1.38
N ASN A 27 -5.32 -31.84 1.77
CA ASN A 27 -6.71 -31.38 1.86
C ASN A 27 -6.92 -30.06 1.10
N ALA A 28 -8.16 -29.58 1.02
CA ALA A 28 -8.50 -28.38 0.28
C ALA A 28 -7.81 -27.11 0.84
N VAL A 29 -7.74 -26.97 2.17
CA VAL A 29 -7.12 -25.83 2.83
C VAL A 29 -5.61 -25.77 2.52
N GLU A 30 -4.92 -26.91 2.65
CA GLU A 30 -3.50 -27.03 2.35
C GLU A 30 -3.20 -26.71 0.87
N ARG A 31 -4.06 -27.19 -0.06
CA ARG A 31 -3.92 -26.88 -1.50
C ARG A 31 -4.10 -25.39 -1.78
N THR A 32 -5.16 -24.79 -1.27
CA THR A 32 -5.42 -23.37 -1.45
C THR A 32 -4.27 -22.50 -0.94
N LEU A 33 -3.73 -22.82 0.23
CA LEU A 33 -2.60 -22.09 0.79
C LEU A 33 -1.31 -22.28 -0.03
N ALA A 34 -1.05 -23.51 -0.51
CA ALA A 34 0.10 -23.80 -1.35
C ALA A 34 0.03 -23.06 -2.70
N GLU A 35 -1.13 -23.03 -3.35
CA GLU A 35 -1.37 -22.30 -4.59
C GLU A 35 -1.16 -20.77 -4.40
N ILE A 36 -1.69 -20.21 -3.30
CA ILE A 36 -1.48 -18.80 -2.96
C ILE A 36 0.01 -18.47 -2.78
N TRP A 37 0.77 -19.35 -2.11
CA TRP A 37 2.20 -19.16 -1.92
C TRP A 37 2.97 -19.27 -3.23
N GLN A 38 2.67 -20.28 -4.06
CA GLN A 38 3.28 -20.45 -5.40
C GLN A 38 3.15 -19.18 -6.24
N ASP A 39 1.93 -18.66 -6.34
CA ASP A 39 1.63 -17.46 -7.11
C ASP A 39 2.37 -16.22 -6.58
N LEU A 40 2.37 -16.01 -5.25
CA LEU A 40 2.94 -14.81 -4.65
C LEU A 40 4.46 -14.83 -4.55
N LEU A 41 5.05 -16.02 -4.37
CA LEU A 41 6.48 -16.20 -4.25
C LEU A 41 7.16 -16.50 -5.60
N GLY A 42 6.37 -16.78 -6.66
CA GLY A 42 6.89 -17.10 -7.98
C GLY A 42 7.67 -18.42 -8.03
N VAL A 43 7.27 -19.40 -7.20
CA VAL A 43 7.90 -20.72 -7.14
C VAL A 43 7.00 -21.77 -7.78
N GLU A 44 7.59 -22.76 -8.47
CA GLU A 44 6.83 -23.78 -9.20
C GLU A 44 6.06 -24.71 -8.27
N GLN A 45 6.59 -24.99 -7.09
CA GLN A 45 6.01 -25.95 -6.16
C GLN A 45 6.27 -25.57 -4.71
N VAL A 46 5.25 -25.73 -3.85
CA VAL A 46 5.33 -25.54 -2.40
C VAL A 46 4.86 -26.82 -1.72
N GLY A 47 5.73 -27.38 -0.88
CA GLY A 47 5.42 -28.53 -0.03
C GLY A 47 4.84 -28.12 1.32
N LEU A 48 4.25 -29.12 2.04
CA LEU A 48 3.63 -28.90 3.35
C LEU A 48 4.61 -28.36 4.41
N ASP A 49 5.86 -28.74 4.31
CA ASP A 49 6.90 -28.44 5.32
C ASP A 49 7.84 -27.31 4.92
N ASP A 50 7.65 -26.74 3.72
CA ASP A 50 8.45 -25.62 3.24
C ASP A 50 8.21 -24.38 4.08
N ASN A 51 9.33 -23.69 4.42
CA ASN A 51 9.27 -22.47 5.21
C ASN A 51 9.02 -21.26 4.31
N PHE A 52 7.98 -20.49 4.61
CA PHE A 52 7.56 -19.29 3.88
C PHE A 52 8.69 -18.30 3.65
N PHE A 53 9.44 -17.98 4.70
CA PHE A 53 10.53 -17.00 4.62
C PHE A 53 11.74 -17.52 3.87
N SER A 54 12.01 -18.83 3.97
CA SER A 54 13.08 -19.49 3.19
C SER A 54 12.76 -19.52 1.70
N LEU A 55 11.50 -19.55 1.31
CA LEU A 55 11.04 -19.45 -0.08
C LEU A 55 11.04 -18.01 -0.62
N GLY A 56 11.49 -17.03 0.16
CA GLY A 56 11.55 -15.62 -0.26
C GLY A 56 10.37 -14.76 0.22
N GLY A 57 9.51 -15.31 1.07
CA GLY A 57 8.42 -14.56 1.70
C GLY A 57 8.94 -13.49 2.66
N ASP A 58 8.27 -12.37 2.70
CA ASP A 58 8.54 -11.26 3.62
C ASP A 58 7.25 -10.78 4.32
N SER A 59 7.37 -9.76 5.16
CA SER A 59 6.23 -9.20 5.87
C SER A 59 5.16 -8.60 4.94
N ILE A 60 5.53 -8.17 3.75
CA ILE A 60 4.61 -7.56 2.78
C ILE A 60 3.86 -8.65 2.02
N VAL A 61 4.59 -9.67 1.55
CA VAL A 61 3.97 -10.84 0.91
C VAL A 61 3.04 -11.56 1.89
N SER A 62 3.37 -11.57 3.19
CA SER A 62 2.48 -12.17 4.22
C SER A 62 1.10 -11.51 4.28
N ILE A 63 1.02 -10.19 4.08
CA ILE A 63 -0.26 -9.46 4.03
C ILE A 63 -1.07 -9.89 2.80
N GLN A 64 -0.40 -10.07 1.65
CA GLN A 64 -1.04 -10.54 0.42
C GLN A 64 -1.55 -11.98 0.56
N VAL A 65 -0.77 -12.86 1.21
CA VAL A 65 -1.20 -14.24 1.52
C VAL A 65 -2.49 -14.22 2.34
N VAL A 66 -2.52 -13.43 3.43
CA VAL A 66 -3.70 -13.31 4.30
C VAL A 66 -4.91 -12.76 3.53
N SER A 67 -4.71 -11.77 2.66
CA SER A 67 -5.77 -11.21 1.84
C SER A 67 -6.36 -12.25 0.88
N ARG A 68 -5.52 -12.98 0.14
CA ARG A 68 -5.96 -14.04 -0.79
C ARG A 68 -6.59 -15.23 -0.05
N ALA A 69 -6.03 -15.64 1.10
CA ALA A 69 -6.62 -16.69 1.94
C ALA A 69 -8.04 -16.30 2.37
N ARG A 70 -8.25 -15.04 2.77
CA ARG A 70 -9.58 -14.54 3.15
C ARG A 70 -10.56 -14.54 1.98
N GLN A 71 -10.12 -14.15 0.76
CA GLN A 71 -10.93 -14.25 -0.45
C GLN A 71 -11.32 -15.70 -0.78
N ALA A 72 -10.46 -16.67 -0.45
CA ALA A 72 -10.72 -18.09 -0.56
C ALA A 72 -11.54 -18.67 0.62
N GLY A 73 -12.04 -17.83 1.52
CA GLY A 73 -12.87 -18.26 2.67
C GLY A 73 -12.07 -18.79 3.88
N LEU A 74 -10.77 -18.53 3.93
CA LEU A 74 -9.90 -18.91 5.04
C LEU A 74 -9.59 -17.70 5.91
N GLN A 75 -9.92 -17.76 7.19
CA GLN A 75 -9.58 -16.71 8.15
C GLN A 75 -8.18 -16.95 8.71
N LEU A 76 -7.28 -16.05 8.36
CA LEU A 76 -5.90 -15.96 8.86
C LEU A 76 -5.56 -14.52 9.20
N SER A 77 -4.60 -14.34 10.10
CA SER A 77 -3.96 -13.05 10.37
C SER A 77 -2.47 -13.10 9.97
N PRO A 78 -1.82 -11.96 9.73
CA PRO A 78 -0.37 -11.93 9.51
C PRO A 78 0.41 -12.59 10.65
N ARG A 79 -0.08 -12.45 11.89
CA ARG A 79 0.53 -13.09 13.07
C ARG A 79 0.54 -14.62 12.96
N ASP A 80 -0.53 -15.22 12.41
CA ASP A 80 -0.61 -16.66 12.24
C ASP A 80 0.47 -17.16 11.28
N LEU A 81 0.77 -16.39 10.21
CA LEU A 81 1.83 -16.74 9.27
C LEU A 81 3.22 -16.66 9.91
N PHE A 82 3.48 -15.70 10.80
CA PHE A 82 4.74 -15.62 11.54
C PHE A 82 4.90 -16.75 12.55
N GLN A 83 3.81 -17.21 13.15
CA GLN A 83 3.82 -18.32 14.11
C GLN A 83 3.84 -19.70 13.42
N HIS A 84 3.23 -19.82 12.25
CA HIS A 84 3.05 -21.05 11.50
C HIS A 84 3.66 -20.91 10.10
N GLN A 85 4.98 -21.00 10.02
CA GLN A 85 5.78 -20.64 8.84
C GLN A 85 5.78 -21.70 7.73
N ASN A 86 4.95 -22.75 7.83
CA ASN A 86 4.77 -23.77 6.82
C ASN A 86 3.27 -24.07 6.61
N ILE A 87 2.96 -24.64 5.43
CA ILE A 87 1.56 -24.94 5.05
C ILE A 87 0.87 -25.87 6.06
N ARG A 88 1.58 -26.89 6.57
CA ARG A 88 1.03 -27.87 7.49
C ARG A 88 0.49 -27.22 8.76
N SER A 89 1.26 -26.39 9.42
CA SER A 89 0.86 -25.73 10.65
C SER A 89 -0.09 -24.56 10.42
N LEU A 90 0.09 -23.83 9.30
CA LEU A 90 -0.77 -22.69 8.95
C LEU A 90 -2.19 -23.14 8.61
N ALA A 91 -2.34 -24.29 7.92
CA ALA A 91 -3.65 -24.86 7.60
C ALA A 91 -4.44 -25.28 8.86
N LEU A 92 -3.74 -25.71 9.92
CA LEU A 92 -4.38 -26.01 11.21
C LEU A 92 -4.84 -24.75 11.96
N ALA A 93 -4.15 -23.63 11.78
CA ALA A 93 -4.52 -22.35 12.36
C ALA A 93 -5.65 -21.65 11.57
N ALA A 94 -5.80 -21.99 10.29
CA ALA A 94 -6.83 -21.42 9.43
C ALA A 94 -8.23 -21.85 9.88
N LYS A 95 -9.10 -20.86 10.13
CA LYS A 95 -10.51 -21.10 10.45
C LYS A 95 -11.34 -20.97 9.18
N ALA A 96 -12.26 -21.89 8.96
CA ALA A 96 -13.26 -21.73 7.92
C ALA A 96 -14.29 -20.67 8.34
N GLY A 97 -14.57 -19.72 7.48
CA GLY A 97 -15.59 -18.70 7.72
C GLY A 97 -15.30 -17.42 6.95
N ALA A 98 -16.31 -16.85 6.34
CA ALA A 98 -16.25 -15.46 5.87
C ALA A 98 -16.27 -14.55 7.10
N ALA A 99 -15.21 -13.78 7.34
CA ALA A 99 -15.33 -12.62 8.20
C ALA A 99 -16.25 -11.63 7.49
N THR A 100 -17.49 -11.51 7.93
CA THR A 100 -18.34 -10.38 7.58
C THR A 100 -17.82 -9.16 8.32
N ALA A 101 -16.72 -8.57 7.78
CA ALA A 101 -16.36 -7.23 8.16
C ALA A 101 -17.44 -6.29 7.62
N GLU A 102 -17.85 -5.31 8.40
CA GLU A 102 -18.66 -4.21 7.88
C GLU A 102 -17.98 -3.63 6.64
N GLN A 103 -18.67 -3.70 5.50
CA GLN A 103 -18.17 -3.22 4.20
C GLN A 103 -18.59 -1.77 3.93
N GLY A 104 -19.27 -1.13 4.87
CA GLY A 104 -19.66 0.27 4.78
C GLY A 104 -18.49 1.23 4.98
N PRO A 105 -18.59 2.47 4.48
CA PRO A 105 -17.57 3.49 4.71
C PRO A 105 -17.51 3.83 6.20
N ALA A 106 -16.29 3.91 6.73
CA ALA A 106 -16.11 4.35 8.10
C ALA A 106 -16.53 5.83 8.26
N SER A 107 -17.13 6.18 9.40
CA SER A 107 -17.62 7.51 9.69
C SER A 107 -17.40 7.89 11.15
N GLY A 108 -17.48 9.19 11.45
CA GLY A 108 -17.35 9.72 12.81
C GLY A 108 -15.90 9.83 13.30
N GLU A 109 -15.77 10.10 14.60
CA GLU A 109 -14.47 10.22 15.26
C GLU A 109 -13.84 8.86 15.50
N VAL A 110 -12.52 8.81 15.44
CA VAL A 110 -11.71 7.62 15.69
C VAL A 110 -10.45 7.99 16.47
N ALA A 111 -10.00 7.11 17.38
CA ALA A 111 -8.80 7.36 18.16
C ALA A 111 -7.56 7.43 17.26
N LEU A 112 -6.62 8.35 17.56
CA LEU A 112 -5.33 8.41 16.89
C LEU A 112 -4.56 7.09 17.08
N ALA A 113 -4.03 6.56 15.99
CA ALA A 113 -3.08 5.47 16.05
C ALA A 113 -1.79 5.92 16.78
N PRO A 114 -1.02 4.99 17.39
CA PRO A 114 0.20 5.36 18.13
C PRO A 114 1.18 6.22 17.31
N VAL A 115 1.39 5.89 16.02
CA VAL A 115 2.27 6.65 15.14
C VAL A 115 1.73 8.04 14.79
N GLN A 116 0.42 8.20 14.69
CA GLN A 116 -0.22 9.50 14.47
C GLN A 116 -0.08 10.39 15.70
N ARG A 117 -0.28 9.83 16.89
CA ARG A 117 -0.07 10.54 18.16
C ARG A 117 1.38 11.00 18.27
N TRP A 118 2.34 10.10 18.05
CA TRP A 118 3.76 10.44 18.04
C TRP A 118 4.07 11.57 17.04
N PHE A 119 3.51 11.54 15.82
CA PHE A 119 3.70 12.58 14.82
C PHE A 119 3.26 13.95 15.32
N PHE A 120 2.09 14.03 15.96
CA PHE A 120 1.58 15.31 16.49
C PHE A 120 2.30 15.81 17.74
N GLU A 121 2.95 14.94 18.48
CA GLU A 121 3.82 15.30 19.61
C GLU A 121 5.17 15.88 19.16
N GLN A 122 5.56 15.66 17.89
CA GLN A 122 6.80 16.22 17.36
C GLN A 122 6.64 17.69 16.98
N SER A 123 7.71 18.48 17.17
CA SER A 123 7.79 19.86 16.67
C SER A 123 8.15 19.89 15.19
N ILE A 124 7.25 19.38 14.33
CA ILE A 124 7.45 19.36 12.88
C ILE A 124 6.95 20.70 12.30
N PRO A 125 7.83 21.51 11.70
CA PRO A 125 7.39 22.70 10.98
C PRO A 125 6.62 22.26 9.73
N ASN A 126 5.54 22.97 9.42
CA ASN A 126 4.72 22.72 8.23
C ASN A 126 4.22 21.27 8.12
N ARG A 127 3.52 20.79 9.14
CA ARG A 127 2.95 19.42 9.21
C ARG A 127 2.09 19.06 7.99
N GLN A 128 1.50 20.04 7.32
CA GLN A 128 0.70 19.87 6.11
C GLN A 128 1.51 19.31 4.92
N HIS A 129 2.84 19.47 4.96
CA HIS A 129 3.76 19.07 3.88
C HIS A 129 4.60 17.84 4.26
N TRP A 130 4.02 16.89 4.98
CA TRP A 130 4.65 15.60 5.31
C TRP A 130 4.18 14.52 4.34
N ASN A 131 4.59 14.63 3.08
CA ASN A 131 4.02 13.87 1.97
C ASN A 131 4.94 12.76 1.48
N GLN A 132 4.31 11.74 0.91
CA GLN A 132 4.95 10.84 -0.06
C GLN A 132 4.37 11.14 -1.44
N SER A 133 5.20 11.10 -2.47
CA SER A 133 4.76 11.39 -3.83
C SER A 133 5.46 10.52 -4.86
N LEU A 134 4.77 10.29 -5.99
CA LEU A 134 5.27 9.58 -7.15
C LEU A 134 4.97 10.41 -8.40
N LEU A 135 6.01 10.75 -9.17
CA LEU A 135 5.87 11.36 -10.49
C LEU A 135 6.06 10.29 -11.55
N LEU A 136 5.02 10.05 -12.32
CA LEU A 136 4.94 8.99 -13.32
C LEU A 136 4.84 9.60 -14.72
N GLN A 137 5.48 8.97 -15.69
CA GLN A 137 5.27 9.27 -17.10
C GLN A 137 4.26 8.27 -17.68
N ALA A 138 3.18 8.76 -18.24
CA ALA A 138 2.19 7.93 -18.90
C ALA A 138 2.77 7.34 -20.20
N ARG A 139 2.65 6.02 -20.39
CA ARG A 139 3.06 5.34 -21.63
C ARG A 139 2.07 5.54 -22.76
N GLN A 140 0.82 5.82 -22.42
CA GLN A 140 -0.28 6.12 -23.32
C GLN A 140 -1.08 7.28 -22.74
N PRO A 141 -1.76 8.07 -23.56
CA PRO A 141 -2.58 9.18 -23.08
C PRO A 141 -3.63 8.71 -22.06
N LEU A 142 -3.68 9.38 -20.92
CA LEU A 142 -4.65 9.14 -19.87
C LEU A 142 -5.90 10.01 -20.14
N ASP A 143 -7.06 9.36 -20.07
CA ASP A 143 -8.34 10.07 -20.06
C ASP A 143 -8.56 10.66 -18.65
N GLY A 144 -8.52 11.98 -18.55
CA GLY A 144 -8.64 12.69 -17.28
C GLY A 144 -9.97 12.46 -16.57
N ASP A 145 -11.09 12.22 -17.30
CA ASP A 145 -12.39 11.96 -16.68
C ASP A 145 -12.46 10.55 -16.08
N ARG A 146 -11.87 9.58 -16.76
CA ARG A 146 -11.72 8.22 -16.22
C ARG A 146 -10.79 8.20 -15.02
N LEU A 147 -9.68 8.92 -15.11
CA LEU A 147 -8.74 9.03 -13.99
C LEU A 147 -9.41 9.68 -12.77
N GLY A 148 -10.16 10.77 -12.95
CA GLY A 148 -10.91 11.42 -11.89
C GLY A 148 -11.85 10.44 -11.18
N ARG A 149 -12.69 9.74 -11.94
CA ARG A 149 -13.59 8.71 -11.38
C ARG A 149 -12.87 7.57 -10.68
N ALA A 150 -11.70 7.15 -11.19
CA ALA A 150 -10.90 6.12 -10.54
C ALA A 150 -10.36 6.59 -9.18
N LEU A 151 -9.86 7.83 -9.11
CA LEU A 151 -9.37 8.43 -7.87
C LEU A 151 -10.48 8.66 -6.84
N GLU A 152 -11.66 9.08 -7.26
CA GLU A 152 -12.85 9.19 -6.39
C GLU A 152 -13.23 7.82 -5.80
N ARG A 153 -13.22 6.76 -6.64
CA ARG A 153 -13.46 5.39 -6.18
C ARG A 153 -12.39 4.91 -5.21
N LEU A 154 -11.12 5.25 -5.47
CA LEU A 154 -10.01 4.95 -4.58
C LEU A 154 -10.20 5.61 -3.21
N GLN A 155 -10.57 6.89 -3.17
CA GLN A 155 -10.84 7.60 -1.92
C GLN A 155 -12.05 7.01 -1.17
N ALA A 156 -13.09 6.58 -1.88
CA ALA A 156 -14.24 5.95 -1.28
C ALA A 156 -13.92 4.56 -0.69
N GLN A 157 -13.03 3.81 -1.34
CA GLN A 157 -12.62 2.47 -0.91
C GLN A 157 -11.64 2.50 0.27
N HIS A 158 -10.81 3.53 0.37
CA HIS A 158 -9.74 3.63 1.38
C HIS A 158 -10.04 4.75 2.36
N ASP A 159 -10.69 4.42 3.46
CA ASP A 159 -11.15 5.38 4.48
C ASP A 159 -10.03 6.29 5.02
N ALA A 160 -8.77 5.80 5.07
CA ALA A 160 -7.63 6.60 5.49
C ALA A 160 -7.44 7.88 4.68
N LEU A 161 -7.83 7.89 3.40
CA LEU A 161 -7.75 9.06 2.52
C LEU A 161 -8.82 10.13 2.84
N ARG A 162 -9.82 9.77 3.64
CA ARG A 162 -10.89 10.66 4.09
C ARG A 162 -10.70 11.17 5.52
N LEU A 163 -9.61 10.80 6.19
CA LEU A 163 -9.30 11.31 7.52
C LEU A 163 -9.11 12.83 7.51
N ARG A 164 -9.50 13.46 8.62
CA ARG A 164 -9.24 14.87 8.95
C ARG A 164 -8.70 14.93 10.37
N PHE A 165 -7.75 15.82 10.57
CA PHE A 165 -7.07 15.98 11.85
C PHE A 165 -7.22 17.41 12.33
N ARG A 166 -7.75 17.60 13.52
CA ARG A 166 -7.96 18.94 14.11
C ARG A 166 -7.34 19.01 15.49
N GLU A 167 -6.80 20.16 15.80
CA GLU A 167 -6.33 20.46 17.15
C GLU A 167 -7.42 21.22 17.93
N GLU A 168 -7.92 20.61 18.98
CA GLU A 168 -8.92 21.22 19.86
C GLU A 168 -8.40 21.21 21.30
N ARG A 169 -8.30 22.41 21.89
CA ARG A 169 -7.85 22.60 23.30
C ARG A 169 -6.51 21.94 23.61
N GLY A 170 -5.59 21.96 22.65
CA GLY A 170 -4.26 21.35 22.79
C GLY A 170 -4.20 19.84 22.62
N ALA A 171 -5.28 19.21 22.18
CA ALA A 171 -5.34 17.80 21.84
C ALA A 171 -5.69 17.62 20.35
N TRP A 172 -5.03 16.65 19.70
CA TRP A 172 -5.35 16.29 18.32
C TRP A 172 -6.44 15.23 18.26
N HIS A 173 -7.41 15.47 17.40
CA HIS A 173 -8.54 14.61 17.10
C HIS A 173 -8.52 14.21 15.64
N GLN A 174 -9.03 13.01 15.34
CA GLN A 174 -9.26 12.63 13.95
C GLN A 174 -10.67 12.11 13.74
N ALA A 175 -11.20 12.34 12.55
CA ALA A 175 -12.51 11.87 12.14
C ALA A 175 -12.50 11.55 10.63
N TYR A 176 -13.43 10.72 10.20
CA TYR A 176 -13.67 10.47 8.79
C TYR A 176 -14.59 11.55 8.21
N ALA A 177 -14.14 12.22 7.14
CA ALA A 177 -15.02 13.12 6.40
C ALA A 177 -16.01 12.31 5.53
N GLU A 178 -17.20 12.85 5.33
CA GLU A 178 -18.18 12.26 4.41
C GLU A 178 -17.66 12.27 2.96
N GLN A 179 -16.98 13.35 2.59
CA GLN A 179 -16.39 13.53 1.26
C GLN A 179 -14.89 13.79 1.38
N ALA A 180 -14.11 13.15 0.51
CA ALA A 180 -12.67 13.34 0.49
C ALA A 180 -12.22 14.66 -0.15
N GLY A 181 -13.07 15.27 -0.99
CA GLY A 181 -12.75 16.41 -1.86
C GLY A 181 -12.30 15.96 -3.24
N GLU A 182 -12.22 16.91 -4.17
CA GLU A 182 -11.77 16.65 -5.55
C GLU A 182 -10.28 16.27 -5.56
N PRO A 183 -9.92 15.05 -6.01
CA PRO A 183 -8.55 14.59 -5.94
C PRO A 183 -7.68 15.01 -7.14
N LEU A 184 -8.28 15.32 -8.31
CA LEU A 184 -7.55 15.47 -9.56
C LEU A 184 -7.46 16.93 -10.01
N TRP A 185 -6.25 17.41 -10.17
CA TRP A 185 -5.95 18.62 -10.93
C TRP A 185 -5.49 18.28 -12.34
N ARG A 186 -5.94 19.07 -13.33
CA ARG A 186 -5.50 19.01 -14.73
C ARG A 186 -4.83 20.31 -15.08
N ARG A 187 -3.62 20.25 -15.62
CA ARG A 187 -2.81 21.42 -15.97
C ARG A 187 -2.05 21.15 -17.27
N GLN A 188 -1.44 22.20 -17.80
CA GLN A 188 -0.53 22.15 -18.94
C GLN A 188 0.80 22.76 -18.54
N ALA A 189 1.92 22.21 -19.04
CA ALA A 189 3.24 22.73 -18.81
C ALA A 189 4.02 22.80 -20.11
N GLY A 190 4.63 23.98 -20.36
CA GLY A 190 5.44 24.21 -21.53
C GLY A 190 6.91 23.78 -21.36
N SER A 191 7.36 23.54 -20.12
CA SER A 191 8.72 23.14 -19.79
C SER A 191 8.77 22.29 -18.51
N GLU A 192 9.92 21.67 -18.26
CA GLU A 192 10.17 20.93 -17.00
C GLU A 192 10.15 21.83 -15.77
N GLU A 193 10.59 23.10 -15.88
CA GLU A 193 10.51 24.06 -14.77
C GLU A 193 9.06 24.38 -14.41
N ALA A 194 8.19 24.53 -15.42
CA ALA A 194 6.76 24.72 -15.21
C ALA A 194 6.12 23.48 -14.58
N LEU A 195 6.52 22.27 -15.00
CA LEU A 195 6.09 21.03 -14.38
C LEU A 195 6.50 20.98 -12.91
N LEU A 196 7.74 21.28 -12.58
CA LEU A 196 8.23 21.27 -11.18
C LEU A 196 7.46 22.26 -10.30
N ALA A 197 7.16 23.46 -10.82
CA ALA A 197 6.36 24.46 -10.09
C ALA A 197 4.94 23.95 -9.79
N LEU A 198 4.30 23.30 -10.77
CA LEU A 198 2.98 22.68 -10.58
C LEU A 198 3.03 21.48 -9.59
N CYS A 199 4.09 20.68 -9.63
CA CYS A 199 4.31 19.60 -8.67
C CYS A 199 4.45 20.14 -7.25
N GLU A 200 5.17 21.24 -7.06
CA GLU A 200 5.32 21.89 -5.75
C GLU A 200 4.00 22.47 -5.24
N GLU A 201 3.23 23.11 -6.12
CA GLU A 201 1.88 23.60 -5.80
C GLU A 201 0.97 22.45 -5.34
N ALA A 202 0.98 21.32 -6.08
CA ALA A 202 0.20 20.16 -5.74
C ALA A 202 0.60 19.56 -4.38
N GLN A 203 1.89 19.48 -4.09
CA GLN A 203 2.40 19.00 -2.80
C GLN A 203 2.01 19.90 -1.62
N ARG A 204 1.93 21.20 -1.83
CA ARG A 204 1.50 22.17 -0.81
C ARG A 204 -0.01 22.26 -0.64
N SER A 205 -0.78 21.63 -1.53
CA SER A 205 -2.25 21.73 -1.54
C SER A 205 -2.95 20.77 -0.58
N LEU A 206 -2.20 19.90 0.11
CA LEU A 206 -2.78 19.01 1.11
C LEU A 206 -3.06 19.78 2.41
N ASP A 207 -4.16 19.46 3.04
CA ASP A 207 -4.60 20.08 4.28
C ASP A 207 -5.12 18.99 5.24
N LEU A 208 -4.54 18.94 6.45
CA LEU A 208 -4.90 17.93 7.44
C LEU A 208 -6.31 18.16 8.00
N GLU A 209 -6.75 19.41 8.09
CA GLU A 209 -8.03 19.76 8.69
C GLU A 209 -9.17 19.76 7.67
N GLN A 210 -8.97 20.41 6.52
CA GLN A 210 -10.00 20.55 5.48
C GLN A 210 -9.88 19.46 4.42
N GLY A 211 -8.69 18.89 4.25
CA GLY A 211 -8.36 17.95 3.15
C GLY A 211 -8.14 18.65 1.81
N PRO A 212 -7.86 17.90 0.78
CA PRO A 212 -7.72 16.46 0.73
C PRO A 212 -6.39 15.97 1.31
N LEU A 213 -6.30 14.68 1.65
CA LEU A 213 -5.03 14.01 1.98
C LEU A 213 -4.37 13.31 0.77
N LEU A 214 -5.07 13.26 -0.37
CA LEU A 214 -4.58 12.78 -1.65
C LEU A 214 -4.80 13.86 -2.71
N ARG A 215 -3.76 14.18 -3.46
CA ARG A 215 -3.82 15.02 -4.65
C ARG A 215 -3.17 14.27 -5.82
N ALA A 216 -3.87 14.19 -6.94
CA ALA A 216 -3.33 13.80 -8.22
C ALA A 216 -3.24 15.04 -9.12
N LEU A 217 -2.14 15.16 -9.87
CA LEU A 217 -1.95 16.21 -10.84
C LEU A 217 -1.60 15.56 -12.18
N LEU A 218 -2.51 15.68 -13.16
CA LEU A 218 -2.28 15.28 -14.54
C LEU A 218 -1.83 16.50 -15.34
N VAL A 219 -0.65 16.41 -15.93
CA VAL A 219 -0.05 17.50 -16.71
C VAL A 219 0.15 17.07 -18.15
N ASP A 220 -0.44 17.82 -19.08
CA ASP A 220 -0.18 17.71 -20.50
C ASP A 220 1.06 18.58 -20.84
N MET A 221 2.12 17.92 -21.34
CA MET A 221 3.36 18.58 -21.72
C MET A 221 3.30 19.10 -23.16
N ALA A 222 4.11 20.12 -23.47
CA ALA A 222 4.18 20.71 -24.82
C ALA A 222 4.63 19.71 -25.90
N ASP A 223 5.35 18.65 -25.54
CA ASP A 223 5.78 17.57 -26.43
C ASP A 223 4.70 16.52 -26.68
N GLY A 224 3.49 16.71 -26.14
CA GLY A 224 2.37 15.77 -26.23
C GLY A 224 2.43 14.60 -25.24
N SER A 225 3.46 14.51 -24.42
CA SER A 225 3.55 13.52 -23.35
C SER A 225 2.74 13.97 -22.13
N GLN A 226 2.42 13.02 -21.25
CA GLN A 226 1.74 13.31 -20.00
C GLN A 226 2.57 12.90 -18.79
N ARG A 227 2.43 13.67 -17.72
CA ARG A 227 2.95 13.36 -16.40
C ARG A 227 1.80 13.25 -15.42
N LEU A 228 1.88 12.25 -14.55
CA LEU A 228 0.94 12.07 -13.43
C LEU A 228 1.71 12.11 -12.13
N LEU A 229 1.47 13.13 -11.32
CA LEU A 229 1.94 13.19 -9.94
C LEU A 229 0.83 12.68 -9.03
N LEU A 230 1.17 11.76 -8.14
CA LEU A 230 0.35 11.36 -7.01
C LEU A 230 1.02 11.83 -5.72
N VAL A 231 0.31 12.58 -4.90
CA VAL A 231 0.79 13.09 -3.60
C VAL A 231 -0.19 12.66 -2.52
N ILE A 232 0.32 12.01 -1.47
CA ILE A 232 -0.51 11.59 -0.33
C ILE A 232 0.21 11.97 0.96
N HIS A 233 -0.53 12.53 1.91
CA HIS A 233 0.02 12.83 3.22
C HIS A 233 0.43 11.55 3.94
N HIS A 234 1.60 11.51 4.56
CA HIS A 234 2.18 10.29 5.14
C HIS A 234 1.40 9.74 6.35
N LEU A 235 0.48 10.50 6.94
CA LEU A 235 -0.49 9.97 7.92
C LEU A 235 -1.54 9.02 7.30
N ALA A 236 -1.70 9.05 5.96
CA ALA A 236 -2.69 8.25 5.24
C ALA A 236 -2.07 7.20 4.30
N VAL A 237 -0.76 7.20 4.12
CA VAL A 237 -0.05 6.29 3.20
C VAL A 237 1.32 5.91 3.76
N ASP A 238 1.78 4.71 3.42
CA ASP A 238 3.14 4.22 3.67
C ASP A 238 3.66 3.38 2.49
N GLY A 239 4.86 2.83 2.61
CA GLY A 239 5.47 2.01 1.55
C GLY A 239 4.68 0.75 1.20
N VAL A 240 3.90 0.20 2.12
CA VAL A 240 3.01 -0.94 1.87
C VAL A 240 1.77 -0.49 1.10
N SER A 241 1.18 0.64 1.51
CA SER A 241 -0.01 1.22 0.87
C SER A 241 0.24 1.51 -0.61
N TRP A 242 1.41 2.03 -0.98
CA TRP A 242 1.76 2.29 -2.39
C TRP A 242 1.71 1.05 -3.27
N ARG A 243 2.06 -0.13 -2.75
CA ARG A 243 1.97 -1.40 -3.50
C ARG A 243 0.53 -1.88 -3.73
N ILE A 244 -0.42 -1.35 -2.96
CA ILE A 244 -1.85 -1.63 -3.11
C ILE A 244 -2.50 -0.62 -4.05
N LEU A 245 -2.01 0.64 -4.03
CA LEU A 245 -2.57 1.73 -4.80
C LEU A 245 -2.12 1.73 -6.28
N LEU A 246 -0.96 1.14 -6.59
CA LEU A 246 -0.34 1.04 -7.91
C LEU A 246 -0.45 -0.38 -8.47
#